data_1825a6f09047167bd8cac007d2f4d3ea
#
_entry.id   1825a6f09047167bd8cac007d2f4d3ea
#
_cell.length_a   1.000
_cell.length_b   1.000
_cell.length_c   1.000
_cell.angle_alpha   90.00
_cell.angle_beta   90.00
_cell.angle_gamma   90.00
#
_symmetry.space_group_name_H-M   'P 1'
#
loop_
_entity.id
_entity.type
_entity.pdbx_description
1 polymer ?
#
loop_
_entity_poly.entity_id
_entity_poly.type
_entity_poly.pdbx_seq_one_letter_code
_entity_poly.pdbx_strand_id
1 'polypeptide(L)'
;MRGLKKSLALALSATVLSAGMAHAADWWPFKIASAKDGDLKNVGEIEYKPLDKAEKPWKLCVLFPHLQDSYWVSVDYGIVEEAKRLGVKVTVLQAGGYTALPKQISQYDDCVASGADAILISAISEAGVAAKINEGMGKGIVNIAVANPILETPITARITPDFYQKGFQTGEYVKKYLGDKQGTAVAFPGPQGSGWAETYMNGFRDSTKSGNVKLVGEMFGEASVPAQLKLVEDALQTHPDVNVIWGGAPTAEAAIGAVADAGLSNVTIMSSYENQTMLKAVKDGSVLGFATEYPVIMGRIGVDLAVRALEKKDHEKVLLVAPGIITKDNVDKIDTTQIFAPDNWRPVFSVE
;
A
#
# COMPACT_ATOMS: atom_id res chain seq x y z
N MET A 1 -12.85 70.91 -52.15
CA MET A 1 -12.22 70.78 -50.85
C MET A 1 -12.30 69.30 -50.43
N ARG A 2 -11.15 68.70 -50.32
CA ARG A 2 -11.03 67.18 -50.21
C ARG A 2 -11.09 66.82 -48.71
N GLY A 3 -12.06 65.98 -48.36
CA GLY A 3 -12.19 65.36 -47.02
C GLY A 3 -11.37 64.09 -46.87
N LEU A 4 -10.50 64.12 -45.93
CA LEU A 4 -9.56 63.04 -45.60
C LEU A 4 -10.30 61.99 -44.70
N LYS A 5 -10.56 60.77 -45.21
CA LYS A 5 -11.08 59.66 -44.40
C LYS A 5 -9.89 58.99 -43.69
N LYS A 6 -9.86 59.04 -42.34
CA LYS A 6 -8.93 58.27 -41.50
C LYS A 6 -9.54 56.89 -41.25
N SER A 7 -8.91 55.84 -41.79
CA SER A 7 -9.22 54.47 -41.48
C SER A 7 -8.50 54.05 -40.18
N LEU A 8 -9.25 53.66 -39.18
CA LEU A 8 -8.73 53.11 -37.89
C LEU A 8 -8.61 51.61 -38.06
N ALA A 9 -7.38 51.09 -38.09
CA ALA A 9 -7.12 49.66 -38.09
C ALA A 9 -7.08 49.18 -36.64
N LEU A 10 -8.06 48.31 -36.30
CA LEU A 10 -8.11 47.62 -35.00
C LEU A 10 -7.19 46.37 -35.09
N ALA A 11 -6.07 46.43 -34.41
CA ALA A 11 -5.21 45.25 -34.24
C ALA A 11 -5.77 44.35 -33.13
N LEU A 12 -6.30 43.18 -33.49
CA LEU A 12 -6.72 42.17 -32.54
C LEU A 12 -5.48 41.38 -32.11
N SER A 13 -4.97 41.64 -30.90
CA SER A 13 -3.91 40.86 -30.28
C SER A 13 -4.52 39.55 -29.74
N ALA A 14 -4.33 38.44 -30.43
CA ALA A 14 -4.67 37.10 -29.90
C ALA A 14 -3.65 36.72 -28.82
N THR A 15 -4.03 36.81 -27.56
CA THR A 15 -3.27 36.26 -26.45
C THR A 15 -3.47 34.77 -26.45
N VAL A 16 -2.48 33.99 -26.92
CA VAL A 16 -2.42 32.55 -26.78
C VAL A 16 -2.13 32.24 -25.31
N LEU A 17 -3.16 31.90 -24.53
CA LEU A 17 -2.96 31.25 -23.23
C LEU A 17 -2.36 29.86 -23.50
N SER A 18 -1.05 29.75 -23.35
CA SER A 18 -0.39 28.46 -23.15
C SER A 18 -0.83 27.95 -21.78
N ALA A 19 -1.83 27.04 -21.77
CA ALA A 19 -2.09 26.20 -20.61
C ALA A 19 -0.82 25.40 -20.34
N GLY A 20 -0.03 25.84 -19.37
CA GLY A 20 1.08 25.07 -18.84
C GLY A 20 0.50 23.77 -18.31
N MET A 21 0.79 22.63 -18.96
CA MET A 21 0.59 21.33 -18.34
C MET A 21 1.46 21.36 -17.08
N ALA A 22 0.82 21.40 -15.92
CA ALA A 22 1.50 21.13 -14.67
C ALA A 22 2.01 19.68 -14.79
N HIS A 23 3.30 19.51 -15.06
CA HIS A 23 3.95 18.22 -14.90
C HIS A 23 3.84 17.89 -13.43
N ALA A 24 3.09 16.84 -13.10
CA ALA A 24 3.20 16.23 -11.79
C ALA A 24 4.68 15.93 -11.57
N ALA A 25 5.22 16.33 -10.41
CA ALA A 25 6.61 16.05 -10.09
C ALA A 25 6.88 14.56 -10.30
N ASP A 26 8.00 14.22 -10.96
CA ASP A 26 8.39 12.84 -11.19
C ASP A 26 8.49 12.14 -9.84
N TRP A 27 7.87 10.94 -9.72
CA TRP A 27 7.93 10.13 -8.48
C TRP A 27 9.27 9.40 -8.32
N TRP A 28 10.15 9.52 -9.30
CA TRP A 28 11.48 8.91 -9.33
C TRP A 28 12.60 9.99 -9.38
N PRO A 29 13.87 9.66 -9.02
CA PRO A 29 14.31 8.35 -8.55
C PRO A 29 13.75 8.03 -7.16
N PHE A 30 13.42 6.74 -6.92
CA PHE A 30 12.95 6.24 -5.62
C PHE A 30 13.95 5.23 -5.06
N LYS A 31 14.43 5.45 -3.82
CA LYS A 31 15.35 4.53 -3.17
C LYS A 31 14.60 3.32 -2.63
N ILE A 32 15.01 2.13 -3.03
CA ILE A 32 14.35 0.89 -2.66
C ILE A 32 15.37 -0.24 -2.52
N ALA A 33 15.09 -1.17 -1.60
CA ALA A 33 15.90 -2.37 -1.49
C ALA A 33 15.53 -3.36 -2.60
N SER A 34 16.55 -4.00 -3.19
CA SER A 34 16.39 -4.94 -4.30
C SER A 34 17.17 -6.21 -4.06
N ALA A 35 16.55 -7.35 -4.37
CA ALA A 35 17.21 -8.62 -4.60
C ALA A 35 16.99 -9.01 -6.08
N LYS A 36 17.87 -8.55 -6.95
CA LYS A 36 17.73 -8.63 -8.41
C LYS A 36 17.44 -10.05 -8.91
N ASP A 37 18.16 -11.03 -8.38
CA ASP A 37 18.02 -12.44 -8.75
C ASP A 37 16.98 -13.19 -7.92
N GLY A 38 16.32 -12.51 -6.97
CA GLY A 38 15.34 -13.08 -6.06
C GLY A 38 15.91 -13.69 -4.78
N ASP A 39 17.23 -13.67 -4.58
CA ASP A 39 17.88 -14.14 -3.36
C ASP A 39 17.85 -13.07 -2.27
N LEU A 40 16.96 -13.24 -1.29
CA LEU A 40 16.81 -12.34 -0.16
C LEU A 40 18.03 -12.26 0.78
N LYS A 41 19.04 -13.11 0.59
CA LYS A 41 20.32 -13.00 1.30
C LYS A 41 21.26 -11.98 0.67
N ASN A 42 20.97 -11.56 -0.56
CA ASN A 42 21.76 -10.61 -1.35
C ASN A 42 20.92 -9.38 -1.73
N VAL A 43 20.50 -8.63 -0.70
CA VAL A 43 19.68 -7.41 -0.86
C VAL A 43 20.60 -6.19 -0.89
N GLY A 44 20.48 -5.36 -1.91
CA GLY A 44 21.15 -4.07 -2.03
C GLY A 44 20.15 -2.92 -2.17
N GLU A 45 20.59 -1.68 -1.94
CA GLU A 45 19.78 -0.49 -2.22
C GLU A 45 20.03 -0.01 -3.65
N ILE A 46 18.96 0.33 -4.36
CA ILE A 46 19.02 0.92 -5.71
C ILE A 46 18.19 2.20 -5.77
N GLU A 47 18.49 3.05 -6.76
CA GLU A 47 17.63 4.14 -7.19
C GLU A 47 16.76 3.68 -8.36
N TYR A 48 15.48 3.40 -8.07
CA TYR A 48 14.54 2.94 -9.08
C TYR A 48 14.14 4.07 -10.03
N LYS A 49 14.22 3.79 -11.34
CA LYS A 49 13.75 4.67 -12.41
C LYS A 49 12.84 3.87 -13.34
N PRO A 50 11.59 4.31 -13.56
CA PRO A 50 10.67 3.60 -14.44
C PRO A 50 11.05 3.79 -15.92
N LEU A 51 10.43 3.00 -16.79
CA LEU A 51 10.45 3.22 -18.24
C LEU A 51 9.80 4.55 -18.60
N ASP A 52 10.24 5.19 -19.65
CA ASP A 52 9.61 6.42 -20.14
C ASP A 52 8.22 6.13 -20.76
N LYS A 53 8.10 5.01 -21.49
CA LYS A 53 6.89 4.60 -22.18
C LYS A 53 6.92 3.10 -22.50
N ALA A 54 5.76 2.45 -22.57
CA ALA A 54 5.63 1.10 -23.11
C ALA A 54 5.72 1.08 -24.65
N GLU A 55 6.22 -0.03 -25.22
CA GLU A 55 6.34 -0.21 -26.66
C GLU A 55 4.98 -0.43 -27.35
N LYS A 56 3.99 -0.96 -26.59
CA LYS A 56 2.60 -1.15 -27.06
C LYS A 56 1.61 -1.10 -25.89
N PRO A 57 0.31 -0.90 -26.17
CA PRO A 57 -0.72 -0.84 -25.13
C PRO A 57 -1.04 -2.24 -24.56
N TRP A 58 -0.13 -2.77 -23.76
CA TRP A 58 -0.30 -4.04 -23.05
C TRP A 58 -1.57 -4.05 -22.22
N LYS A 59 -2.18 -5.23 -22.05
CA LYS A 59 -3.39 -5.42 -21.23
C LYS A 59 -3.01 -5.97 -19.88
N LEU A 60 -3.13 -5.18 -18.84
CA LEU A 60 -2.88 -5.56 -17.47
C LEU A 60 -4.19 -5.83 -16.73
N CYS A 61 -4.24 -6.88 -15.93
CA CYS A 61 -5.37 -7.16 -15.04
C CYS A 61 -4.89 -7.08 -13.58
N VAL A 62 -5.63 -6.38 -12.74
CA VAL A 62 -5.27 -6.13 -11.34
C VAL A 62 -6.25 -6.81 -10.41
N LEU A 63 -5.76 -7.57 -9.43
CA LEU A 63 -6.56 -8.32 -8.48
C LEU A 63 -6.30 -7.82 -7.06
N PHE A 64 -7.27 -7.09 -6.48
CA PHE A 64 -7.23 -6.64 -5.09
C PHE A 64 -8.06 -7.53 -4.16
N PRO A 65 -7.69 -7.65 -2.87
CA PRO A 65 -8.55 -8.25 -1.86
C PRO A 65 -9.83 -7.42 -1.68
N HIS A 66 -9.72 -6.09 -1.59
CA HIS A 66 -10.83 -5.13 -1.51
C HIS A 66 -10.35 -3.71 -1.83
N LEU A 67 -11.31 -2.76 -1.94
CA LEU A 67 -11.06 -1.32 -2.09
C LEU A 67 -11.79 -0.51 -1.00
N GLN A 68 -12.03 -1.13 0.17
CA GLN A 68 -12.72 -0.49 1.30
C GLN A 68 -11.78 0.39 2.14
N ASP A 69 -10.51 -0.01 2.27
CA ASP A 69 -9.47 0.78 2.93
C ASP A 69 -8.80 1.73 1.93
N SER A 70 -8.61 2.99 2.31
CA SER A 70 -7.93 4.00 1.48
C SER A 70 -6.45 3.66 1.19
N TYR A 71 -5.85 2.71 1.90
CA TYR A 71 -4.58 2.10 1.53
C TYR A 71 -4.65 1.47 0.13
N TRP A 72 -5.63 0.59 -0.11
CA TRP A 72 -5.82 -0.05 -1.41
C TRP A 72 -6.23 0.93 -2.50
N VAL A 73 -6.98 1.98 -2.13
CA VAL A 73 -7.30 3.10 -3.03
C VAL A 73 -6.01 3.83 -3.47
N SER A 74 -5.02 3.93 -2.59
CA SER A 74 -3.73 4.54 -2.93
C SER A 74 -2.87 3.64 -3.82
N VAL A 75 -2.90 2.32 -3.64
CA VAL A 75 -2.25 1.37 -4.56
C VAL A 75 -2.88 1.45 -5.94
N ASP A 76 -4.23 1.46 -6.01
CA ASP A 76 -4.98 1.58 -7.25
C ASP A 76 -4.66 2.91 -7.99
N TYR A 77 -4.61 4.02 -7.25
CA TYR A 77 -4.18 5.32 -7.78
C TYR A 77 -2.79 5.23 -8.44
N GLY A 78 -1.83 4.62 -7.76
CA GLY A 78 -0.49 4.42 -8.29
C GLY A 78 -0.49 3.61 -9.58
N ILE A 79 -1.24 2.51 -9.64
CA ILE A 79 -1.40 1.64 -10.82
C ILE A 79 -2.02 2.41 -11.98
N VAL A 80 -3.13 3.10 -11.74
CA VAL A 80 -3.88 3.83 -12.76
C VAL A 80 -3.06 4.96 -13.37
N GLU A 81 -2.39 5.75 -12.54
CA GLU A 81 -1.57 6.88 -13.02
C GLU A 81 -0.33 6.40 -13.79
N GLU A 82 0.29 5.30 -13.36
CA GLU A 82 1.43 4.74 -14.08
C GLU A 82 1.00 4.07 -15.39
N ALA A 83 -0.15 3.40 -15.41
CA ALA A 83 -0.71 2.83 -16.64
C ALA A 83 -0.99 3.91 -17.69
N LYS A 84 -1.58 5.04 -17.29
CA LYS A 84 -1.79 6.21 -18.16
C LYS A 84 -0.47 6.76 -18.67
N ARG A 85 0.53 6.91 -17.79
CA ARG A 85 1.85 7.45 -18.14
C ARG A 85 2.58 6.57 -19.14
N LEU A 86 2.55 5.26 -18.96
CA LEU A 86 3.20 4.27 -19.85
C LEU A 86 2.37 4.00 -21.13
N GLY A 87 1.08 4.32 -21.16
CA GLY A 87 0.17 4.06 -22.27
C GLY A 87 -0.26 2.60 -22.37
N VAL A 88 -0.48 1.93 -21.21
CA VAL A 88 -0.98 0.56 -21.12
C VAL A 88 -2.42 0.54 -20.62
N LYS A 89 -3.13 -0.55 -20.93
CA LYS A 89 -4.52 -0.76 -20.52
C LYS A 89 -4.58 -1.51 -19.20
N VAL A 90 -5.54 -1.15 -18.35
CA VAL A 90 -5.74 -1.81 -17.06
C VAL A 90 -7.21 -2.17 -16.86
N THR A 91 -7.46 -3.37 -16.34
CA THR A 91 -8.74 -3.77 -15.74
C THR A 91 -8.51 -4.09 -14.27
N VAL A 92 -9.29 -3.49 -13.37
CA VAL A 92 -9.18 -3.69 -11.93
C VAL A 92 -10.36 -4.50 -11.40
N LEU A 93 -10.08 -5.57 -10.69
CA LEU A 93 -11.06 -6.42 -10.01
C LEU A 93 -10.77 -6.46 -8.51
N GLN A 94 -11.80 -6.55 -7.69
CA GLN A 94 -11.66 -6.68 -6.24
C GLN A 94 -12.57 -7.78 -5.68
N ALA A 95 -12.07 -8.56 -4.75
CA ALA A 95 -12.78 -9.72 -4.22
C ALA A 95 -13.86 -9.34 -3.19
N GLY A 96 -13.66 -8.31 -2.38
CA GLY A 96 -14.60 -7.83 -1.38
C GLY A 96 -14.16 -8.02 0.07
N GLY A 97 -12.97 -8.63 0.31
CA GLY A 97 -12.39 -8.86 1.64
C GLY A 97 -11.48 -10.08 1.66
N TYR A 98 -10.75 -10.25 2.75
CA TYR A 98 -9.83 -11.40 2.91
C TYR A 98 -10.55 -12.74 3.10
N THR A 99 -11.85 -12.75 3.37
CA THR A 99 -12.67 -13.97 3.41
C THR A 99 -13.12 -14.45 2.03
N ALA A 100 -12.88 -13.67 0.98
CA ALA A 100 -13.38 -13.90 -0.38
C ALA A 100 -12.34 -14.54 -1.32
N LEU A 101 -11.44 -15.40 -0.80
CA LEU A 101 -10.44 -16.11 -1.61
C LEU A 101 -11.01 -16.82 -2.85
N PRO A 102 -12.15 -17.58 -2.76
CA PRO A 102 -12.72 -18.22 -3.94
C PRO A 102 -13.07 -17.24 -5.06
N LYS A 103 -13.51 -16.03 -4.71
CA LYS A 103 -13.81 -14.98 -5.69
C LYS A 103 -12.52 -14.45 -6.34
N GLN A 104 -11.44 -14.23 -5.58
CA GLN A 104 -10.16 -13.81 -6.16
C GLN A 104 -9.61 -14.87 -7.14
N ILE A 105 -9.76 -16.17 -6.81
CA ILE A 105 -9.39 -17.27 -7.71
C ILE A 105 -10.21 -17.22 -9.02
N SER A 106 -11.53 -17.02 -8.93
CA SER A 106 -12.38 -16.86 -10.13
C SER A 106 -11.97 -15.64 -10.95
N GLN A 107 -11.69 -14.52 -10.31
CA GLN A 107 -11.23 -13.30 -10.97
C GLN A 107 -9.89 -13.49 -11.69
N TYR A 108 -9.00 -14.34 -11.17
CA TYR A 108 -7.79 -14.71 -11.88
C TYR A 108 -8.11 -15.40 -13.21
N ASP A 109 -9.07 -16.34 -13.22
CA ASP A 109 -9.52 -17.02 -14.43
C ASP A 109 -10.18 -16.03 -15.41
N ASP A 110 -10.94 -15.04 -14.91
CA ASP A 110 -11.54 -13.98 -15.72
C ASP A 110 -10.45 -13.12 -16.41
N CYS A 111 -9.37 -12.77 -15.70
CA CYS A 111 -8.21 -12.06 -16.27
C CYS A 111 -7.58 -12.87 -17.42
N VAL A 112 -7.36 -14.18 -17.20
CA VAL A 112 -6.80 -15.07 -18.23
C VAL A 112 -7.73 -15.15 -19.44
N ALA A 113 -9.03 -15.32 -19.21
CA ALA A 113 -10.05 -15.44 -20.25
C ALA A 113 -10.23 -14.14 -21.07
N SER A 114 -10.03 -12.98 -20.45
CA SER A 114 -10.07 -11.67 -21.13
C SER A 114 -8.83 -11.39 -21.98
N GLY A 115 -7.82 -12.26 -21.95
CA GLY A 115 -6.58 -12.10 -22.69
C GLY A 115 -5.64 -11.06 -22.09
N ALA A 116 -5.54 -11.02 -20.77
CA ALA A 116 -4.53 -10.21 -20.07
C ALA A 116 -3.11 -10.69 -20.40
N ASP A 117 -2.24 -9.76 -20.76
CA ASP A 117 -0.81 -10.03 -20.98
C ASP A 117 -0.06 -10.18 -19.64
N ALA A 118 -0.50 -9.45 -18.61
CA ALA A 118 0.04 -9.54 -17.26
C ALA A 118 -1.07 -9.43 -16.20
N ILE A 119 -0.83 -10.06 -15.04
CA ILE A 119 -1.69 -9.98 -13.86
C ILE A 119 -0.88 -9.41 -12.70
N LEU A 120 -1.34 -8.27 -12.16
CA LEU A 120 -0.84 -7.70 -10.92
C LEU A 120 -1.74 -8.21 -9.79
N ILE A 121 -1.18 -8.93 -8.84
CA ILE A 121 -1.97 -9.57 -7.79
C ILE A 121 -1.53 -9.13 -6.38
N SER A 122 -2.50 -8.63 -5.62
CA SER A 122 -2.41 -8.47 -4.17
C SER A 122 -3.14 -9.66 -3.53
N ALA A 123 -2.40 -10.75 -3.29
CA ALA A 123 -3.00 -12.02 -2.93
C ALA A 123 -3.72 -11.96 -1.57
N ILE A 124 -4.93 -12.52 -1.49
CA ILE A 124 -5.63 -12.79 -0.22
C ILE A 124 -4.86 -13.84 0.58
N SER A 125 -4.37 -14.88 -0.10
CA SER A 125 -3.53 -15.93 0.46
C SER A 125 -2.61 -16.46 -0.64
N GLU A 126 -1.31 -16.45 -0.39
CA GLU A 126 -0.34 -17.03 -1.33
C GLU A 126 -0.66 -18.47 -1.67
N ALA A 127 -0.83 -19.32 -0.65
CA ALA A 127 -1.14 -20.75 -0.83
C ALA A 127 -2.42 -20.97 -1.65
N GLY A 128 -3.42 -20.08 -1.47
CA GLY A 128 -4.70 -20.18 -2.16
C GLY A 128 -4.63 -19.84 -3.65
N VAL A 129 -3.73 -18.93 -4.07
CA VAL A 129 -3.59 -18.50 -5.47
C VAL A 129 -2.44 -19.19 -6.21
N ALA A 130 -1.58 -19.92 -5.52
CA ALA A 130 -0.36 -20.53 -6.07
C ALA A 130 -0.61 -21.37 -7.33
N ALA A 131 -1.64 -22.22 -7.32
CA ALA A 131 -1.99 -23.05 -8.47
C ALA A 131 -2.34 -22.21 -9.70
N LYS A 132 -3.07 -21.10 -9.51
CA LYS A 132 -3.47 -20.19 -10.59
C LYS A 132 -2.30 -19.41 -11.16
N ILE A 133 -1.41 -18.95 -10.31
CA ILE A 133 -0.17 -18.26 -10.73
C ILE A 133 0.68 -19.21 -11.59
N ASN A 134 0.89 -20.45 -11.13
CA ASN A 134 1.65 -21.45 -11.89
C ASN A 134 0.99 -21.78 -13.24
N GLU A 135 -0.34 -21.91 -13.27
CA GLU A 135 -1.10 -22.12 -14.52
C GLU A 135 -0.93 -20.95 -15.49
N GLY A 136 -1.08 -19.71 -15.00
CA GLY A 136 -0.93 -18.50 -15.80
C GLY A 136 0.49 -18.32 -16.35
N MET A 137 1.52 -18.55 -15.52
CA MET A 137 2.91 -18.52 -15.97
C MET A 137 3.19 -19.60 -17.03
N GLY A 138 2.62 -20.80 -16.89
CA GLY A 138 2.68 -21.86 -17.89
C GLY A 138 2.05 -21.47 -19.24
N LYS A 139 1.11 -20.52 -19.24
CA LYS A 139 0.50 -19.93 -20.43
C LYS A 139 1.25 -18.69 -20.95
N GLY A 140 2.35 -18.31 -20.32
CA GLY A 140 3.15 -17.14 -20.70
C GLY A 140 2.64 -15.79 -20.18
N ILE A 141 1.69 -15.80 -19.22
CA ILE A 141 1.19 -14.58 -18.57
C ILE A 141 2.22 -14.12 -17.54
N VAL A 142 2.59 -12.85 -17.61
CA VAL A 142 3.44 -12.22 -16.59
C VAL A 142 2.63 -12.04 -15.31
N ASN A 143 3.21 -12.44 -14.16
CA ASN A 143 2.57 -12.27 -12.85
C ASN A 143 3.43 -11.42 -11.94
N ILE A 144 2.87 -10.36 -11.40
CA ILE A 144 3.55 -9.42 -10.48
C ILE A 144 2.80 -9.40 -9.15
N ALA A 145 3.49 -9.73 -8.05
CA ALA A 145 2.93 -9.51 -6.72
C ALA A 145 3.11 -8.04 -6.32
N VAL A 146 2.02 -7.40 -5.88
CA VAL A 146 2.02 -6.01 -5.44
C VAL A 146 1.44 -5.92 -4.04
N ALA A 147 2.14 -5.28 -3.14
CA ALA A 147 1.82 -5.08 -1.73
C ALA A 147 1.75 -6.39 -0.93
N ASN A 148 0.76 -7.26 -1.12
CA ASN A 148 0.68 -8.52 -0.39
C ASN A 148 1.77 -9.52 -0.85
N PRO A 149 2.35 -10.30 0.09
CA PRO A 149 3.49 -11.16 -0.22
C PRO A 149 3.08 -12.39 -1.04
N ILE A 150 3.94 -12.74 -2.00
CA ILE A 150 4.03 -14.05 -2.63
C ILE A 150 5.50 -14.42 -2.59
N LEU A 151 5.90 -15.28 -1.65
CA LEU A 151 7.31 -15.52 -1.30
C LEU A 151 7.80 -16.86 -1.80
N GLU A 152 7.00 -17.92 -1.65
CA GLU A 152 7.37 -19.31 -1.95
C GLU A 152 6.92 -19.72 -3.36
N THR A 153 5.80 -19.15 -3.86
CA THR A 153 5.29 -19.46 -5.19
C THR A 153 6.15 -18.76 -6.25
N PRO A 154 6.65 -19.48 -7.27
CA PRO A 154 7.32 -18.87 -8.40
C PRO A 154 6.46 -17.76 -9.03
N ILE A 155 7.04 -16.59 -9.20
CA ILE A 155 6.35 -15.43 -9.79
C ILE A 155 7.38 -14.61 -10.60
N THR A 156 6.92 -13.83 -11.57
CA THR A 156 7.81 -13.05 -12.46
C THR A 156 8.61 -12.01 -11.67
N ALA A 157 7.93 -11.20 -10.89
CA ALA A 157 8.55 -10.23 -9.98
C ALA A 157 7.57 -9.86 -8.83
N ARG A 158 8.10 -9.21 -7.81
CA ARG A 158 7.30 -8.72 -6.68
C ARG A 158 7.83 -7.40 -6.13
N ILE A 159 6.90 -6.57 -5.66
CA ILE A 159 7.17 -5.40 -4.84
C ILE A 159 6.28 -5.46 -3.60
N THR A 160 6.90 -5.54 -2.42
CA THR A 160 6.21 -5.70 -1.14
C THR A 160 6.90 -4.89 -0.05
N PRO A 161 6.21 -4.52 1.03
CA PRO A 161 6.87 -4.02 2.23
C PRO A 161 7.75 -5.09 2.88
N ASP A 162 8.75 -4.66 3.66
CA ASP A 162 9.41 -5.53 4.63
C ASP A 162 8.51 -5.67 5.87
N PHE A 163 7.60 -6.63 5.83
CA PHE A 163 6.61 -6.83 6.89
C PHE A 163 7.22 -7.13 8.25
N TYR A 164 8.31 -7.90 8.30
CA TYR A 164 8.97 -8.19 9.57
C TYR A 164 9.55 -6.92 10.19
N GLN A 165 10.32 -6.15 9.42
CA GLN A 165 10.91 -4.89 9.89
C GLN A 165 9.82 -3.89 10.30
N LYS A 166 8.71 -3.86 9.61
CA LYS A 166 7.58 -3.02 9.95
C LYS A 166 7.01 -3.32 11.35
N GLY A 167 6.77 -4.59 11.65
CA GLY A 167 6.35 -5.02 12.98
C GLY A 167 7.41 -4.72 14.05
N PHE A 168 8.66 -5.07 13.75
CA PHE A 168 9.78 -4.87 14.67
C PHE A 168 10.00 -3.39 14.99
N GLN A 169 10.10 -2.53 13.98
CA GLN A 169 10.37 -1.10 14.19
C GLN A 169 9.23 -0.35 14.87
N THR A 170 7.96 -0.71 14.58
CA THR A 170 6.82 -0.12 15.28
C THR A 170 6.80 -0.50 16.76
N GLY A 171 7.14 -1.74 17.09
CA GLY A 171 7.29 -2.16 18.48
C GLY A 171 8.46 -1.48 19.22
N GLU A 172 9.62 -1.37 18.57
CA GLU A 172 10.75 -0.61 19.11
C GLU A 172 10.40 0.87 19.34
N TYR A 173 9.62 1.46 18.42
CA TYR A 173 9.15 2.83 18.59
C TYR A 173 8.21 2.99 19.80
N VAL A 174 7.27 2.07 20.00
CA VAL A 174 6.39 2.06 21.18
C VAL A 174 7.20 1.97 22.47
N LYS A 175 8.19 1.06 22.55
CA LYS A 175 9.09 0.95 23.70
C LYS A 175 9.82 2.24 23.99
N LYS A 176 10.39 2.85 22.94
CA LYS A 176 11.09 4.14 23.04
C LYS A 176 10.19 5.27 23.54
N TYR A 177 8.95 5.32 23.02
CA TYR A 177 7.96 6.34 23.42
C TYR A 177 7.57 6.22 24.90
N LEU A 178 7.37 4.99 25.38
CA LEU A 178 7.00 4.75 26.78
C LEU A 178 8.15 5.07 27.75
N GLY A 179 9.43 5.00 27.29
CA GLY A 179 10.60 5.25 28.15
C GLY A 179 10.65 4.29 29.32
N ASP A 180 10.60 4.80 30.57
CA ASP A 180 10.61 3.98 31.78
C ASP A 180 9.24 3.41 32.18
N LYS A 181 8.17 3.80 31.48
CA LYS A 181 6.82 3.30 31.77
C LYS A 181 6.63 1.89 31.23
N GLN A 182 5.88 1.09 31.97
CA GLN A 182 5.51 -0.27 31.52
C GLN A 182 4.31 -0.21 30.54
N GLY A 183 4.42 -0.97 29.45
CA GLY A 183 3.36 -1.20 28.48
C GLY A 183 2.78 -2.60 28.61
N THR A 184 1.45 -2.71 28.65
CA THR A 184 0.71 -3.97 28.48
C THR A 184 0.04 -3.91 27.10
N ALA A 185 0.53 -4.70 26.16
CA ALA A 185 0.14 -4.64 24.75
C ALA A 185 -0.81 -5.76 24.35
N VAL A 186 -1.86 -5.43 23.59
CA VAL A 186 -2.60 -6.38 22.77
C VAL A 186 -2.35 -6.05 21.30
N ALA A 187 -2.05 -7.07 20.51
CA ALA A 187 -1.74 -6.96 19.09
C ALA A 187 -2.88 -7.52 18.22
N PHE A 188 -3.18 -6.79 17.13
CA PHE A 188 -4.24 -7.13 16.17
C PHE A 188 -3.62 -7.23 14.77
N PRO A 189 -3.01 -8.40 14.44
CA PRO A 189 -2.21 -8.52 13.22
C PRO A 189 -3.00 -8.40 11.93
N GLY A 190 -4.29 -8.72 11.93
CA GLY A 190 -5.11 -8.80 10.73
C GLY A 190 -5.56 -10.24 10.43
N PRO A 191 -5.92 -10.57 9.17
CA PRO A 191 -6.49 -11.87 8.83
C PRO A 191 -5.43 -12.98 8.85
N GLN A 192 -5.75 -14.04 9.55
CA GLN A 192 -4.91 -15.24 9.59
C GLN A 192 -4.83 -15.91 8.20
N GLY A 193 -3.64 -16.37 7.83
CA GLY A 193 -3.39 -17.01 6.54
C GLY A 193 -3.10 -16.06 5.39
N SER A 194 -3.03 -14.74 5.66
CA SER A 194 -2.65 -13.74 4.66
C SER A 194 -1.15 -13.71 4.37
N GLY A 195 -0.32 -14.26 5.28
CA GLY A 195 1.13 -14.25 5.22
C GLY A 195 1.75 -12.94 5.73
N TRP A 196 1.18 -11.80 5.36
CA TRP A 196 1.67 -10.50 5.83
C TRP A 196 1.35 -10.26 7.31
N ALA A 197 0.16 -10.66 7.77
CA ALA A 197 -0.25 -10.47 9.17
C ALA A 197 0.64 -11.27 10.12
N GLU A 198 0.96 -12.51 9.80
CA GLU A 198 1.85 -13.36 10.57
C GLU A 198 3.27 -12.79 10.58
N THR A 199 3.75 -12.32 9.42
CA THR A 199 5.14 -11.85 9.29
C THR A 199 5.39 -10.59 10.12
N TYR A 200 4.49 -9.59 10.07
CA TYR A 200 4.72 -8.42 10.89
C TYR A 200 4.39 -8.64 12.37
N MET A 201 3.47 -9.57 12.68
CA MET A 201 3.28 -10.01 14.07
C MET A 201 4.54 -10.64 14.65
N ASN A 202 5.27 -11.43 13.87
CA ASN A 202 6.56 -11.98 14.30
C ASN A 202 7.55 -10.85 14.63
N GLY A 203 7.65 -9.82 13.80
CA GLY A 203 8.48 -8.65 14.07
C GLY A 203 8.09 -7.93 15.36
N PHE A 204 6.80 -7.66 15.56
CA PHE A 204 6.31 -7.01 16.79
C PHE A 204 6.55 -7.88 18.03
N ARG A 205 6.28 -9.18 17.94
CA ARG A 205 6.57 -10.13 19.03
C ARG A 205 8.05 -10.15 19.39
N ASP A 206 8.93 -10.16 18.40
CA ASP A 206 10.38 -10.15 18.63
C ASP A 206 10.85 -8.83 19.27
N SER A 207 10.29 -7.69 18.87
CA SER A 207 10.61 -6.40 19.49
C SER A 207 10.19 -6.34 20.97
N THR A 208 9.10 -7.03 21.35
CA THR A 208 8.55 -7.03 22.71
C THR A 208 9.07 -8.17 23.60
N LYS A 209 9.96 -9.05 23.11
CA LYS A 209 10.59 -10.10 23.91
C LYS A 209 11.41 -9.56 25.08
N SER A 210 11.88 -8.34 24.96
CA SER A 210 12.66 -7.66 25.99
C SER A 210 12.26 -6.19 26.08
N GLY A 211 12.50 -5.59 27.24
CA GLY A 211 12.21 -4.19 27.49
C GLY A 211 10.95 -3.99 28.31
N ASN A 212 10.32 -2.83 28.12
CA ASN A 212 9.23 -2.32 28.95
C ASN A 212 7.82 -2.58 28.40
N VAL A 213 7.67 -3.34 27.31
CA VAL A 213 6.35 -3.70 26.74
C VAL A 213 6.14 -5.20 26.86
N LYS A 214 5.07 -5.59 27.56
CA LYS A 214 4.63 -6.98 27.68
C LYS A 214 3.46 -7.23 26.72
N LEU A 215 3.63 -8.13 25.77
CA LEU A 215 2.56 -8.62 24.91
C LEU A 215 1.71 -9.63 25.68
N VAL A 216 0.40 -9.35 25.87
CA VAL A 216 -0.53 -10.18 26.65
C VAL A 216 -1.62 -10.85 25.78
N GLY A 217 -1.81 -10.39 24.54
CA GLY A 217 -2.79 -10.97 23.63
C GLY A 217 -2.47 -10.70 22.17
N GLU A 218 -2.87 -11.64 21.32
CA GLU A 218 -2.81 -11.55 19.86
C GLU A 218 -4.18 -11.95 19.31
N MET A 219 -4.85 -11.05 18.60
CA MET A 219 -6.22 -11.24 18.12
C MET A 219 -6.26 -11.05 16.61
N PHE A 220 -6.22 -12.18 15.89
CA PHE A 220 -6.35 -12.19 14.43
C PHE A 220 -7.81 -11.98 14.02
N GLY A 221 -8.04 -11.26 12.92
CA GLY A 221 -9.36 -11.03 12.34
C GLY A 221 -9.32 -10.27 11.04
N GLU A 222 -10.46 -10.13 10.37
CA GLU A 222 -10.62 -9.44 9.10
C GLU A 222 -10.09 -7.99 9.19
N ALA A 223 -9.41 -7.52 8.14
CA ALA A 223 -8.85 -6.18 8.04
C ALA A 223 -9.91 -5.15 7.64
N SER A 224 -10.93 -5.00 8.48
CA SER A 224 -12.00 -4.00 8.33
C SER A 224 -12.32 -3.36 9.67
N VAL A 225 -12.69 -2.08 9.67
CA VAL A 225 -13.00 -1.34 10.90
C VAL A 225 -14.08 -2.02 11.75
N PRO A 226 -15.21 -2.51 11.19
CA PRO A 226 -16.24 -3.17 12.02
C PRO A 226 -15.75 -4.47 12.69
N ALA A 227 -14.94 -5.28 11.99
CA ALA A 227 -14.41 -6.51 12.56
C ALA A 227 -13.36 -6.22 13.66
N GLN A 228 -12.50 -5.24 13.41
CA GLN A 228 -11.48 -4.84 14.37
C GLN A 228 -12.06 -4.13 15.60
N LEU A 229 -13.15 -3.35 15.45
CA LEU A 229 -13.84 -2.74 16.59
C LEU A 229 -14.25 -3.78 17.61
N LYS A 230 -14.91 -4.85 17.17
CA LYS A 230 -15.32 -5.94 18.07
C LYS A 230 -14.12 -6.58 18.79
N LEU A 231 -13.03 -6.83 18.08
CA LEU A 231 -11.82 -7.42 18.69
C LEU A 231 -11.18 -6.48 19.70
N VAL A 232 -11.15 -5.18 19.41
CA VAL A 232 -10.61 -4.17 20.35
C VAL A 232 -11.48 -4.07 21.60
N GLU A 233 -12.82 -4.03 21.47
CA GLU A 233 -13.74 -4.03 22.60
C GLU A 233 -13.57 -5.28 23.47
N ASP A 234 -13.48 -6.46 22.86
CA ASP A 234 -13.22 -7.73 23.54
C ASP A 234 -11.88 -7.70 24.29
N ALA A 235 -10.84 -7.11 23.69
CA ALA A 235 -9.52 -6.98 24.32
C ALA A 235 -9.55 -6.02 25.53
N LEU A 236 -10.22 -4.88 25.42
CA LEU A 236 -10.36 -3.93 26.53
C LEU A 236 -11.10 -4.53 27.73
N GLN A 237 -12.07 -5.43 27.47
CA GLN A 237 -12.78 -6.16 28.54
C GLN A 237 -11.93 -7.26 29.16
N THR A 238 -11.19 -8.01 28.32
CA THR A 238 -10.40 -9.17 28.78
C THR A 238 -9.08 -8.77 29.45
N HIS A 239 -8.52 -7.65 29.03
CA HIS A 239 -7.26 -7.11 29.53
C HIS A 239 -7.45 -5.68 30.05
N PRO A 240 -8.06 -5.47 31.24
CA PRO A 240 -8.38 -4.14 31.76
C PRO A 240 -7.16 -3.26 32.07
N ASP A 241 -5.97 -3.83 32.11
CA ASP A 241 -4.68 -3.16 32.28
C ASP A 241 -3.98 -2.82 30.96
N VAL A 242 -4.62 -3.12 29.80
CA VAL A 242 -4.04 -2.79 28.48
C VAL A 242 -3.88 -1.29 28.34
N ASN A 243 -2.67 -0.88 27.93
CA ASN A 243 -2.34 0.51 27.65
C ASN A 243 -1.56 0.69 26.34
N VAL A 244 -1.41 -0.39 25.56
CA VAL A 244 -0.86 -0.37 24.21
C VAL A 244 -1.76 -1.21 23.29
N ILE A 245 -2.27 -0.59 22.26
CA ILE A 245 -2.98 -1.26 21.15
C ILE A 245 -2.09 -1.13 19.91
N TRP A 246 -1.71 -2.27 19.34
CA TRP A 246 -0.93 -2.33 18.11
C TRP A 246 -1.66 -3.15 17.06
N GLY A 247 -1.75 -2.62 15.83
CA GLY A 247 -2.43 -3.34 14.74
C GLY A 247 -2.40 -2.59 13.43
N GLY A 248 -3.16 -3.05 12.45
CA GLY A 248 -3.34 -2.39 11.16
C GLY A 248 -4.08 -1.05 11.24
N ALA A 249 -4.13 -0.29 10.16
CA ALA A 249 -4.87 0.97 10.13
C ALA A 249 -6.36 0.81 10.52
N PRO A 250 -7.12 -0.22 10.06
CA PRO A 250 -8.49 -0.44 10.53
C PRO A 250 -8.59 -0.72 12.03
N THR A 251 -7.59 -1.39 12.63
CA THR A 251 -7.52 -1.59 14.08
C THR A 251 -7.33 -0.28 14.82
N ALA A 252 -6.34 0.52 14.38
CA ALA A 252 -6.05 1.80 15.02
C ALA A 252 -7.24 2.77 14.89
N GLU A 253 -7.92 2.77 13.77
CA GLU A 253 -9.15 3.55 13.55
C GLU A 253 -10.26 3.12 14.50
N ALA A 254 -10.51 1.82 14.65
CA ALA A 254 -11.48 1.28 15.59
C ALA A 254 -11.11 1.59 17.04
N ALA A 255 -9.83 1.48 17.38
CA ALA A 255 -9.33 1.69 18.73
C ALA A 255 -9.51 3.14 19.22
N ILE A 256 -9.44 4.14 18.32
CA ILE A 256 -9.70 5.54 18.70
C ILE A 256 -11.09 5.68 19.33
N GLY A 257 -12.13 5.11 18.69
CA GLY A 257 -13.49 5.14 19.21
C GLY A 257 -13.67 4.29 20.48
N ALA A 258 -13.23 3.02 20.42
CA ALA A 258 -13.40 2.08 21.53
C ALA A 258 -12.73 2.55 22.83
N VAL A 259 -11.52 3.12 22.74
CA VAL A 259 -10.80 3.68 23.91
C VAL A 259 -11.53 4.89 24.49
N ALA A 260 -12.06 5.78 23.63
CA ALA A 260 -12.81 6.94 24.05
C ALA A 260 -14.14 6.53 24.72
N ASP A 261 -14.88 5.58 24.14
CA ASP A 261 -16.16 5.08 24.66
C ASP A 261 -15.96 4.34 25.99
N ALA A 262 -14.83 3.67 26.18
CA ALA A 262 -14.44 3.06 27.45
C ALA A 262 -13.96 4.07 28.52
N GLY A 263 -13.85 5.36 28.18
CA GLY A 263 -13.37 6.40 29.08
C GLY A 263 -11.88 6.28 29.45
N LEU A 264 -11.08 5.58 28.64
CA LEU A 264 -9.67 5.37 28.88
C LEU A 264 -8.85 6.53 28.27
N SER A 265 -7.89 7.06 29.02
CA SER A 265 -7.06 8.20 28.60
C SER A 265 -5.56 7.88 28.50
N ASN A 266 -5.16 6.67 28.90
CA ASN A 266 -3.76 6.26 29.00
C ASN A 266 -3.38 5.15 28.01
N VAL A 267 -4.19 4.92 26.98
CA VAL A 267 -3.93 3.91 25.95
C VAL A 267 -3.19 4.52 24.79
N THR A 268 -2.03 3.94 24.47
CA THR A 268 -1.20 4.28 23.30
C THR A 268 -1.63 3.40 22.12
N ILE A 269 -2.02 4.02 21.02
CA ILE A 269 -2.41 3.33 19.79
C ILE A 269 -1.28 3.50 18.75
N MET A 270 -0.77 2.38 18.21
CA MET A 270 0.25 2.39 17.16
C MET A 270 -0.25 1.59 15.94
N SER A 271 -0.27 2.24 14.78
CA SER A 271 -0.64 1.57 13.53
C SER A 271 0.57 0.93 12.85
N SER A 272 0.38 -0.25 12.30
CA SER A 272 1.45 -0.95 11.56
C SER A 272 1.55 -0.51 10.10
N TYR A 273 0.55 0.20 9.56
CA TYR A 273 0.60 0.81 8.24
C TYR A 273 -0.29 2.05 8.14
N GLU A 274 -0.14 2.79 7.05
CA GLU A 274 -0.83 4.03 6.78
C GLU A 274 -2.15 3.85 6.05
N ASN A 275 -3.07 4.75 6.33
CA ASN A 275 -4.17 5.16 5.47
C ASN A 275 -4.48 6.65 5.72
N GLN A 276 -5.42 7.23 5.00
CA GLN A 276 -5.72 8.67 5.17
C GLN A 276 -6.27 9.03 6.55
N THR A 277 -6.97 8.11 7.22
CA THR A 277 -7.42 8.30 8.60
C THR A 277 -6.22 8.35 9.55
N MET A 278 -5.24 7.48 9.36
CA MET A 278 -4.02 7.47 10.18
C MET A 278 -3.18 8.74 10.02
N LEU A 279 -3.12 9.31 8.81
CA LEU A 279 -2.45 10.60 8.60
C LEU A 279 -3.07 11.71 9.46
N LYS A 280 -4.40 11.76 9.55
CA LYS A 280 -5.13 12.72 10.38
C LYS A 280 -4.93 12.43 11.88
N ALA A 281 -5.07 11.15 12.27
CA ALA A 281 -4.96 10.72 13.66
C ALA A 281 -3.56 10.92 14.27
N VAL A 282 -2.50 10.83 13.46
CA VAL A 282 -1.14 11.19 13.91
C VAL A 282 -0.98 12.69 14.08
N LYS A 283 -1.57 13.50 13.19
CA LYS A 283 -1.51 14.98 13.29
C LYS A 283 -2.24 15.51 14.52
N ASP A 284 -3.41 14.96 14.85
CA ASP A 284 -4.17 15.36 16.04
C ASP A 284 -3.70 14.67 17.33
N GLY A 285 -2.89 13.62 17.23
CA GLY A 285 -2.29 12.89 18.35
C GLY A 285 -3.15 11.75 18.91
N SER A 286 -4.24 11.36 18.24
CA SER A 286 -5.08 10.21 18.60
C SER A 286 -4.35 8.88 18.39
N VAL A 287 -3.36 8.84 17.49
CA VAL A 287 -2.50 7.69 17.21
C VAL A 287 -1.04 8.13 17.34
N LEU A 288 -0.22 7.31 17.97
CA LEU A 288 1.21 7.57 18.19
C LEU A 288 1.99 7.70 16.87
N GLY A 289 1.66 6.86 15.91
CA GLY A 289 2.33 6.82 14.61
C GLY A 289 1.88 5.63 13.76
N PHE A 290 2.49 5.55 12.58
CA PHE A 290 2.37 4.40 11.68
C PHE A 290 3.68 4.13 10.96
N ALA A 291 3.84 2.91 10.43
CA ALA A 291 4.92 2.62 9.50
C ALA A 291 4.44 2.85 8.07
N THR A 292 5.18 3.57 7.22
CA THR A 292 4.79 3.75 5.82
C THR A 292 5.28 2.63 4.92
N GLU A 293 4.45 2.25 3.95
CA GLU A 293 4.71 1.25 2.91
C GLU A 293 4.80 1.86 1.51
N TYR A 294 4.51 3.15 1.36
CA TYR A 294 4.46 3.84 0.06
C TYR A 294 3.53 3.17 -0.96
N PRO A 295 2.24 2.97 -0.66
CA PRO A 295 1.31 2.21 -1.51
C PRO A 295 1.19 2.78 -2.93
N VAL A 296 1.23 4.11 -3.13
CA VAL A 296 1.23 4.73 -4.47
C VAL A 296 2.46 4.29 -5.27
N ILE A 297 3.63 4.32 -4.64
CA ILE A 297 4.90 3.88 -5.27
C ILE A 297 4.85 2.39 -5.62
N MET A 298 4.35 1.55 -4.71
CA MET A 298 4.22 0.12 -4.99
C MET A 298 3.30 -0.14 -6.19
N GLY A 299 2.19 0.57 -6.31
CA GLY A 299 1.30 0.49 -7.45
C GLY A 299 2.01 0.87 -8.76
N ARG A 300 2.72 1.99 -8.76
CA ARG A 300 3.48 2.48 -9.93
C ARG A 300 4.58 1.49 -10.36
N ILE A 301 5.41 1.07 -9.42
CA ILE A 301 6.50 0.11 -9.70
C ILE A 301 5.93 -1.23 -10.17
N GLY A 302 4.80 -1.69 -9.63
CA GLY A 302 4.14 -2.92 -10.07
C GLY A 302 3.78 -2.90 -11.56
N VAL A 303 3.27 -1.78 -12.06
CA VAL A 303 2.97 -1.61 -13.50
C VAL A 303 4.26 -1.59 -14.33
N ASP A 304 5.28 -0.84 -13.91
CA ASP A 304 6.55 -0.77 -14.62
C ASP A 304 7.26 -2.14 -14.70
N LEU A 305 7.27 -2.90 -13.60
CA LEU A 305 7.79 -4.28 -13.58
C LEU A 305 7.06 -5.19 -14.57
N ALA A 306 5.72 -5.08 -14.65
CA ALA A 306 4.93 -5.85 -15.61
C ALA A 306 5.32 -5.51 -17.05
N VAL A 307 5.44 -4.22 -17.37
CA VAL A 307 5.83 -3.77 -18.74
C VAL A 307 7.25 -4.22 -19.07
N ARG A 308 8.20 -4.05 -18.15
CA ARG A 308 9.59 -4.53 -18.35
C ARG A 308 9.64 -6.03 -18.65
N ALA A 309 8.91 -6.83 -17.89
CA ALA A 309 8.88 -8.27 -18.08
C ALA A 309 8.25 -8.66 -19.44
N LEU A 310 7.14 -8.01 -19.83
CA LEU A 310 6.49 -8.22 -21.13
C LEU A 310 7.39 -7.84 -22.31
N GLU A 311 8.18 -6.79 -22.15
CA GLU A 311 9.12 -6.29 -23.17
C GLU A 311 10.52 -6.93 -23.07
N LYS A 312 10.70 -7.91 -22.17
CA LYS A 312 11.96 -8.60 -21.92
C LYS A 312 13.11 -7.65 -21.59
N LYS A 313 12.79 -6.53 -20.98
CA LYS A 313 13.76 -5.57 -20.46
C LYS A 313 14.27 -6.01 -19.09
N ASP A 314 15.47 -5.56 -18.74
CA ASP A 314 16.06 -5.83 -17.42
C ASP A 314 15.16 -5.30 -16.31
N HIS A 315 14.92 -6.11 -15.29
CA HIS A 315 14.08 -5.78 -14.13
C HIS A 315 14.49 -6.54 -12.88
N GLU A 316 14.12 -5.98 -11.74
CA GLU A 316 14.32 -6.59 -10.43
C GLU A 316 13.28 -7.69 -10.18
N LYS A 317 13.70 -8.84 -9.65
CA LYS A 317 12.76 -9.90 -9.26
C LYS A 317 12.07 -9.62 -7.94
N VAL A 318 12.77 -8.98 -7.01
CA VAL A 318 12.24 -8.62 -5.70
C VAL A 318 12.62 -7.20 -5.36
N LEU A 319 11.61 -6.40 -5.05
CA LEU A 319 11.74 -5.08 -4.49
C LEU A 319 11.08 -5.05 -3.10
N LEU A 320 11.81 -4.54 -2.11
CA LEU A 320 11.36 -4.44 -0.73
C LEU A 320 11.32 -2.97 -0.31
N VAL A 321 10.13 -2.51 0.04
CA VAL A 321 9.95 -1.17 0.61
C VAL A 321 10.35 -1.20 2.08
N ALA A 322 11.40 -0.47 2.42
CA ALA A 322 11.80 -0.29 3.81
C ALA A 322 10.78 0.60 4.54
N PRO A 323 10.29 0.19 5.73
CA PRO A 323 9.33 1.01 6.48
C PRO A 323 9.99 2.27 7.04
N GLY A 324 9.27 3.39 6.99
CA GLY A 324 9.59 4.61 7.71
C GLY A 324 8.57 4.82 8.83
N ILE A 325 9.02 5.12 10.05
CA ILE A 325 8.09 5.43 11.15
C ILE A 325 7.67 6.89 11.08
N ILE A 326 6.39 7.10 10.86
CA ILE A 326 5.76 8.41 10.76
C ILE A 326 5.02 8.70 12.07
N THR A 327 5.36 9.84 12.64
CA THR A 327 4.83 10.31 13.93
C THR A 327 4.54 11.80 13.85
N LYS A 328 4.02 12.39 14.91
CA LYS A 328 3.74 13.82 14.99
C LYS A 328 4.99 14.69 14.70
N ASP A 329 6.20 14.20 14.99
CA ASP A 329 7.43 14.97 14.81
C ASP A 329 7.88 15.09 13.33
N ASN A 330 7.42 14.19 12.47
CA ASN A 330 7.85 14.14 11.07
C ASN A 330 6.71 14.08 10.04
N VAL A 331 5.45 13.93 10.45
CA VAL A 331 4.30 13.77 9.55
C VAL A 331 4.12 14.93 8.56
N ASP A 332 4.53 16.13 8.92
CA ASP A 332 4.46 17.32 8.03
C ASP A 332 5.66 17.43 7.06
N LYS A 333 6.63 16.51 7.17
CA LYS A 333 7.86 16.50 6.34
C LYS A 333 7.84 15.42 5.26
N ILE A 334 6.85 14.51 5.29
CA ILE A 334 6.75 13.42 4.32
C ILE A 334 6.15 13.91 3.01
N ASP A 335 6.59 13.32 1.90
CA ASP A 335 5.92 13.51 0.61
C ASP A 335 4.67 12.62 0.54
N THR A 336 3.52 13.22 0.87
CA THR A 336 2.23 12.52 0.90
C THR A 336 1.79 12.04 -0.48
N THR A 337 2.31 12.59 -1.58
CA THR A 337 1.95 12.17 -2.95
C THR A 337 2.51 10.81 -3.34
N GLN A 338 3.54 10.36 -2.65
CA GLN A 338 4.13 9.03 -2.82
C GLN A 338 3.39 7.95 -2.00
N ILE A 339 2.56 8.39 -1.04
CA ILE A 339 1.90 7.52 -0.07
C ILE A 339 0.40 7.46 -0.31
N PHE A 340 -0.26 8.60 -0.51
CA PHE A 340 -1.73 8.68 -0.55
C PHE A 340 -2.25 9.12 -1.91
N ALA A 341 -3.37 8.52 -2.32
CA ALA A 341 -4.18 9.09 -3.39
C ALA A 341 -4.72 10.47 -2.99
N PRO A 342 -4.97 11.39 -3.94
CA PRO A 342 -5.65 12.65 -3.64
C PRO A 342 -7.01 12.43 -2.94
N ASP A 343 -7.39 13.30 -2.00
CA ASP A 343 -8.61 13.15 -1.17
C ASP A 343 -9.91 12.99 -1.99
N ASN A 344 -9.96 13.59 -3.17
CA ASN A 344 -11.11 13.52 -4.06
C ASN A 344 -11.04 12.38 -5.09
N TRP A 345 -9.95 11.60 -5.10
CA TRP A 345 -9.80 10.48 -6.02
C TRP A 345 -10.72 9.32 -5.64
N ARG A 346 -11.22 8.64 -6.65
CA ARG A 346 -12.08 7.46 -6.47
C ARG A 346 -11.50 6.29 -7.27
N PRO A 347 -11.68 5.04 -6.80
CA PRO A 347 -11.19 3.85 -7.50
C PRO A 347 -11.60 3.86 -8.98
N VAL A 348 -10.64 3.56 -9.85
CA VAL A 348 -10.82 3.46 -11.28
C VAL A 348 -10.69 2.00 -11.68
N PHE A 349 -11.72 1.46 -12.31
CA PHE A 349 -11.77 0.03 -12.63
C PHE A 349 -11.28 -0.30 -14.04
N SER A 350 -10.98 0.70 -14.87
CA SER A 350 -10.39 0.50 -16.19
C SER A 350 -9.63 1.73 -16.69
N VAL A 351 -8.53 1.46 -17.42
CA VAL A 351 -7.78 2.43 -18.23
C VAL A 351 -7.72 1.85 -19.64
N GLU A 352 -8.19 2.62 -20.64
CA GLU A 352 -8.27 2.21 -22.04
C GLU A 352 -7.03 2.61 -22.86
#